data_a8273e917b97e62eda1c459f8b10a9fb
#
_entry.id   a8273e917b97e62eda1c459f8b10a9fb
#
_cell.length_a   1.000
_cell.length_b   1.000
_cell.length_c   1.000
_cell.angle_alpha   90.00
_cell.angle_beta   90.00
_cell.angle_gamma   90.00
#
_symmetry.space_group_name_H-M   'P 1'
#
loop_
_entity.id
_entity.type
_entity.pdbx_description
1 polymer ?
#
loop_
_entity_poly.entity_id
_entity_poly.type
_entity_poly.pdbx_seq_one_letter_code
_entity_poly.pdbx_strand_id
1 'polypeptide(L)'
;AGSVKDRLALNIIEAAERDGSLKPGQTVVEATSGNTGIGLAMVCAAKGYPLVVTMAESFSVERRRLMRFLGAKVVLTPKGLKGFGMYTKAKELADANGWFLASQFETKANADMHESTTAREILADFKGERLDYWITGYGTGGTVSGVSRVLRKERPDTKIILTEPGNAAILA
;
A
#
# COMPACT_ATOMS: atom_id res chain seq x y z
N ALA A 1 -0.09 5.02 -11.66
CA ALA A 1 1.29 5.46 -11.39
C ALA A 1 2.33 4.42 -11.82
N GLY A 2 1.90 3.27 -12.36
CA GLY A 2 2.78 2.25 -12.91
C GLY A 2 3.49 1.38 -11.87
N SER A 3 2.89 1.19 -10.70
CA SER A 3 3.41 0.29 -9.67
C SER A 3 2.32 -0.60 -9.07
N VAL A 4 2.73 -1.69 -8.42
CA VAL A 4 1.79 -2.58 -7.71
C VAL A 4 0.98 -1.86 -6.62
N LYS A 5 1.45 -0.70 -6.15
CA LYS A 5 0.77 0.10 -5.13
C LYS A 5 -0.46 0.84 -5.67
N ASP A 6 -0.63 0.92 -6.96
CA ASP A 6 -1.85 1.49 -7.56
C ASP A 6 -3.07 0.63 -7.23
N ARG A 7 -2.90 -0.70 -7.26
CA ARG A 7 -3.94 -1.67 -6.85
C ARG A 7 -4.31 -1.50 -5.37
N LEU A 8 -3.29 -1.42 -4.51
CA LEU A 8 -3.47 -1.23 -3.08
C LEU A 8 -4.18 0.09 -2.78
N ALA A 9 -3.75 1.19 -3.38
CA ALA A 9 -4.34 2.51 -3.17
C ALA A 9 -5.82 2.53 -3.55
N LEU A 10 -6.17 1.97 -4.71
CA LEU A 10 -7.56 1.87 -5.15
C LEU A 10 -8.39 1.05 -4.17
N ASN A 11 -7.90 -0.13 -3.78
CA ASN A 11 -8.66 -1.03 -2.92
C ASN A 11 -8.85 -0.50 -1.48
N ILE A 12 -7.87 0.21 -0.93
CA ILE A 12 -8.02 0.87 0.38
C ILE A 12 -9.18 1.86 0.33
N ILE A 13 -9.20 2.73 -0.65
CA ILE A 13 -10.24 3.76 -0.79
C ILE A 13 -11.61 3.10 -1.02
N GLU A 14 -11.71 2.16 -1.96
CA GLU A 14 -12.98 1.50 -2.27
C GLU A 14 -13.50 0.62 -1.14
N ALA A 15 -12.62 -0.04 -0.39
CA ALA A 15 -13.02 -0.79 0.80
C ALA A 15 -13.60 0.14 1.87
N ALA A 16 -12.92 1.27 2.12
CA ALA A 16 -13.35 2.25 3.10
C ALA A 16 -14.65 2.98 2.70
N GLU A 17 -14.88 3.19 1.40
CA GLU A 17 -16.15 3.69 0.87
C GLU A 17 -17.29 2.68 1.13
N ARG A 18 -17.02 1.39 0.86
CA ARG A 18 -18.04 0.32 1.03
C ARG A 18 -18.43 0.09 2.48
N ASP A 19 -17.50 0.14 3.40
CA ASP A 19 -17.77 -0.08 4.83
C ASP A 19 -18.16 1.21 5.59
N GLY A 20 -18.13 2.35 4.91
CA GLY A 20 -18.52 3.66 5.45
C GLY A 20 -17.48 4.31 6.37
N SER A 21 -16.27 3.77 6.46
CA SER A 21 -15.17 4.38 7.24
C SER A 21 -14.57 5.62 6.57
N LEU A 22 -14.68 5.73 5.24
CA LEU A 22 -14.37 6.93 4.46
C LEU A 22 -15.65 7.56 3.93
N LYS A 23 -15.92 8.78 4.35
CA LYS A 23 -17.11 9.55 3.92
C LYS A 23 -16.78 10.43 2.71
N PRO A 24 -17.75 10.72 1.85
CA PRO A 24 -17.56 11.65 0.73
C PRO A 24 -16.95 12.98 1.18
N GLY A 25 -15.89 13.43 0.50
CA GLY A 25 -15.19 14.67 0.81
C GLY A 25 -14.29 14.66 2.05
N GLN A 26 -14.26 13.56 2.81
CA GLN A 26 -13.36 13.41 3.97
C GLN A 26 -11.90 13.36 3.51
N THR A 27 -11.01 14.02 4.24
CA THR A 27 -9.57 13.97 3.93
C THR A 27 -8.99 12.60 4.27
N VAL A 28 -8.23 12.06 3.32
CA VAL A 28 -7.40 10.85 3.52
C VAL A 28 -6.02 11.26 3.99
N VAL A 29 -5.44 10.53 4.94
CA VAL A 29 -4.06 10.73 5.38
C VAL A 29 -3.28 9.42 5.38
N GLU A 30 -2.00 9.45 4.97
CA GLU A 30 -1.12 8.26 4.97
C GLU A 30 0.33 8.63 5.25
N ALA A 31 1.02 7.76 5.98
CA ALA A 31 2.45 7.84 6.23
C ALA A 31 3.21 7.04 5.16
N THR A 32 3.77 7.72 4.18
CA THR A 32 4.46 7.03 3.09
C THR A 32 5.49 7.92 2.39
N SER A 33 6.59 7.32 1.96
CA SER A 33 7.62 7.97 1.16
C SER A 33 7.65 7.48 -0.29
N GLY A 34 6.80 6.54 -0.65
CA GLY A 34 6.93 5.78 -1.88
C GLY A 34 5.67 5.72 -2.74
N ASN A 35 5.59 4.64 -3.48
CA ASN A 35 4.57 4.42 -4.50
C ASN A 35 3.14 4.36 -3.95
N THR A 36 2.95 3.98 -2.68
CA THR A 36 1.62 4.03 -2.04
C THR A 36 1.09 5.47 -2.00
N GLY A 37 1.94 6.43 -1.62
CA GLY A 37 1.55 7.85 -1.62
C GLY A 37 1.21 8.37 -3.02
N ILE A 38 1.95 7.95 -4.04
CA ILE A 38 1.68 8.32 -5.44
C ILE A 38 0.37 7.68 -5.90
N GLY A 39 0.15 6.39 -5.62
CA GLY A 39 -1.10 5.70 -5.94
C GLY A 39 -2.31 6.32 -5.25
N LEU A 40 -2.21 6.60 -3.94
CA LEU A 40 -3.27 7.30 -3.20
C LEU A 40 -3.53 8.71 -3.77
N ALA A 41 -2.48 9.46 -4.13
CA ALA A 41 -2.65 10.78 -4.72
C ALA A 41 -3.44 10.72 -6.04
N MET A 42 -3.14 9.73 -6.89
CA MET A 42 -3.86 9.51 -8.15
C MET A 42 -5.32 9.10 -7.90
N VAL A 43 -5.56 8.14 -7.02
CA VAL A 43 -6.91 7.65 -6.72
C VAL A 43 -7.76 8.73 -6.04
N CYS A 44 -7.20 9.43 -5.05
CA CYS A 44 -7.89 10.51 -4.36
C CYS A 44 -8.23 11.66 -5.31
N ALA A 45 -7.31 12.05 -6.20
CA ALA A 45 -7.59 13.06 -7.23
C ALA A 45 -8.74 12.63 -8.15
N ALA A 46 -8.74 11.38 -8.60
CA ALA A 46 -9.79 10.84 -9.47
C ALA A 46 -11.16 10.74 -8.78
N LYS A 47 -11.19 10.45 -7.49
CA LYS A 47 -12.43 10.26 -6.70
C LYS A 47 -12.87 11.52 -5.92
N GLY A 48 -12.10 12.61 -5.98
CA GLY A 48 -12.44 13.89 -5.33
C GLY A 48 -12.14 13.94 -3.82
N TYR A 49 -11.23 13.11 -3.31
CA TYR A 49 -10.80 13.14 -1.92
C TYR A 49 -9.58 14.03 -1.72
N PRO A 50 -9.58 14.96 -0.75
CA PRO A 50 -8.34 15.59 -0.32
C PRO A 50 -7.37 14.56 0.27
N LEU A 51 -6.07 14.66 -0.07
CA LEU A 51 -5.04 13.77 0.45
C LEU A 51 -3.94 14.54 1.18
N VAL A 52 -3.58 14.06 2.35
CA VAL A 52 -2.40 14.48 3.11
C VAL A 52 -1.42 13.32 3.23
N VAL A 53 -0.16 13.53 2.85
CA VAL A 53 0.90 12.54 3.00
C VAL A 53 1.93 13.06 3.98
N THR A 54 2.25 12.28 5.01
CA THR A 54 3.39 12.56 5.89
C THR A 54 4.62 11.82 5.40
N MET A 55 5.73 12.54 5.25
CA MET A 55 6.96 12.01 4.67
C MET A 55 8.18 12.61 5.37
N ALA A 56 9.17 11.80 5.74
CA ALA A 56 10.41 12.31 6.30
C ALA A 56 11.20 13.14 5.27
N GLU A 57 11.80 14.23 5.73
CA GLU A 57 12.52 15.20 4.89
C GLU A 57 13.74 14.61 4.16
N SER A 58 14.21 13.42 4.55
CA SER A 58 15.31 12.71 3.89
C SER A 58 14.92 11.97 2.62
N PHE A 59 13.63 11.81 2.34
CA PHE A 59 13.17 11.08 1.16
C PHE A 59 13.11 11.96 -0.10
N SER A 60 12.91 11.32 -1.26
CA SER A 60 13.00 11.91 -2.60
C SER A 60 12.14 13.17 -2.78
N VAL A 61 12.78 14.23 -3.27
CA VAL A 61 12.12 15.50 -3.64
C VAL A 61 11.20 15.31 -4.83
N GLU A 62 11.57 14.44 -5.78
CA GLU A 62 10.81 14.13 -6.99
C GLU A 62 9.46 13.51 -6.63
N ARG A 63 9.43 12.57 -5.68
CA ARG A 63 8.19 11.97 -5.18
C ARG A 63 7.28 13.00 -4.50
N ARG A 64 7.84 13.93 -3.73
CA ARG A 64 7.07 15.04 -3.14
C ARG A 64 6.44 15.93 -4.21
N ARG A 65 7.21 16.26 -5.27
CA ARG A 65 6.73 17.05 -6.41
C ARG A 65 5.60 16.31 -7.14
N LEU A 66 5.78 15.02 -7.41
CA LEU A 66 4.77 14.20 -8.08
C LEU A 66 3.48 14.10 -7.26
N MET A 67 3.56 13.83 -5.96
CA MET A 67 2.37 13.78 -5.10
C MET A 67 1.65 15.13 -5.05
N ARG A 68 2.39 16.24 -4.96
CA ARG A 68 1.80 17.61 -5.01
C ARG A 68 1.17 17.91 -6.36
N PHE A 69 1.82 17.51 -7.45
CA PHE A 69 1.26 17.65 -8.81
C PHE A 69 -0.08 16.92 -8.94
N LEU A 70 -0.21 15.76 -8.29
CA LEU A 70 -1.46 15.00 -8.22
C LEU A 70 -2.47 15.53 -7.18
N GLY A 71 -2.19 16.69 -6.55
CA GLY A 71 -3.12 17.36 -5.63
C GLY A 71 -2.91 17.03 -4.14
N ALA A 72 -1.96 16.18 -3.77
CA ALA A 72 -1.72 15.86 -2.36
C ALA A 72 -0.98 16.97 -1.62
N LYS A 73 -1.35 17.21 -0.35
CA LYS A 73 -0.57 18.01 0.60
C LYS A 73 0.49 17.13 1.23
N VAL A 74 1.77 17.50 1.09
CA VAL A 74 2.89 16.77 1.70
C VAL A 74 3.37 17.51 2.93
N VAL A 75 3.25 16.86 4.09
CA VAL A 75 3.74 17.32 5.39
C VAL A 75 5.07 16.62 5.69
N LEU A 76 6.13 17.40 5.89
CA LEU A 76 7.45 16.85 6.18
C LEU A 76 7.62 16.59 7.68
N THR A 77 8.28 15.49 8.00
CA THR A 77 8.68 15.13 9.35
C THR A 77 10.21 15.07 9.49
N PRO A 78 10.76 15.26 10.70
CA PRO A 78 12.21 15.22 10.91
C PRO A 78 12.84 13.89 10.46
N LYS A 79 13.96 13.96 9.74
CA LYS A 79 14.67 12.77 9.21
C LYS A 79 15.05 11.75 10.30
N GLY A 80 15.41 12.22 11.49
CA GLY A 80 15.84 11.37 12.61
C GLY A 80 14.74 10.42 13.11
N LEU A 81 13.47 10.77 12.93
CA LEU A 81 12.33 9.96 13.36
C LEU A 81 11.92 8.90 12.33
N LYS A 82 12.47 8.94 11.13
CA LYS A 82 12.23 7.95 10.06
C LYS A 82 10.73 7.63 9.88
N GLY A 83 10.41 6.34 9.67
CA GLY A 83 9.02 5.85 9.49
C GLY A 83 8.12 6.06 10.71
N PHE A 84 8.67 5.94 11.91
CA PHE A 84 7.93 6.18 13.15
C PHE A 84 7.39 7.61 13.22
N GLY A 85 8.23 8.61 12.94
CA GLY A 85 7.79 10.01 12.93
C GLY A 85 6.73 10.31 11.86
N MET A 86 6.84 9.66 10.69
CA MET A 86 5.83 9.77 9.65
C MET A 86 4.48 9.23 10.12
N TYR A 87 4.46 8.01 10.67
CA TYR A 87 3.24 7.37 11.17
C TYR A 87 2.60 8.15 12.32
N THR A 88 3.39 8.53 13.33
CA THR A 88 2.91 9.33 14.47
C THR A 88 2.25 10.62 14.01
N LYS A 89 2.87 11.32 13.04
CA LYS A 89 2.31 12.57 12.50
C LYS A 89 1.04 12.34 11.69
N ALA A 90 0.96 11.26 10.92
CA ALA A 90 -0.26 10.91 10.19
C ALA A 90 -1.41 10.62 11.15
N LYS A 91 -1.15 9.83 12.20
CA LYS A 91 -2.13 9.50 13.23
C LYS A 91 -2.60 10.74 14.00
N GLU A 92 -1.68 11.60 14.42
CA GLU A 92 -1.99 12.89 15.08
C GLU A 92 -2.95 13.74 14.22
N LEU A 93 -2.65 13.86 12.92
CA LEU A 93 -3.48 14.62 12.00
C LEU A 93 -4.85 13.99 11.79
N ALA A 94 -4.90 12.64 11.70
CA ALA A 94 -6.16 11.91 11.59
C ALA A 94 -7.05 12.14 12.81
N ASP A 95 -6.50 11.93 14.00
CA ASP A 95 -7.22 12.04 15.27
C ASP A 95 -7.72 13.49 15.53
N ALA A 96 -6.86 14.48 15.27
CA ALA A 96 -7.18 15.89 15.51
C ALA A 96 -8.26 16.46 14.57
N ASN A 97 -8.39 15.90 13.35
CA ASN A 97 -9.26 16.46 12.32
C ASN A 97 -10.39 15.52 11.88
N GLY A 98 -10.48 14.32 12.42
CA GLY A 98 -11.44 13.32 11.98
C GLY A 98 -11.16 12.82 10.54
N TRP A 99 -9.88 12.74 10.13
CA TRP A 99 -9.49 12.29 8.80
C TRP A 99 -9.38 10.76 8.74
N PHE A 100 -9.54 10.21 7.55
CA PHE A 100 -9.37 8.77 7.33
C PHE A 100 -7.88 8.43 7.20
N LEU A 101 -7.36 7.61 8.12
CA LEU A 101 -5.99 7.07 8.07
C LEU A 101 -6.00 5.78 7.25
N ALA A 102 -5.31 5.77 6.11
CA ALA A 102 -5.35 4.65 5.16
C ALA A 102 -4.64 3.38 5.67
N SER A 103 -3.63 3.52 6.55
CA SER A 103 -2.97 2.44 7.30
C SER A 103 -2.54 1.23 6.45
N GLN A 104 -1.71 1.45 5.42
CA GLN A 104 -1.30 0.41 4.47
C GLN A 104 -0.68 -0.86 5.10
N PHE A 105 -0.15 -0.75 6.32
CA PHE A 105 0.47 -1.87 7.04
C PHE A 105 -0.53 -2.70 7.86
N GLU A 106 -1.69 -2.13 8.22
CA GLU A 106 -2.65 -2.72 9.14
C GLU A 106 -3.94 -3.16 8.43
N THR A 107 -4.28 -2.51 7.31
CA THR A 107 -5.54 -2.78 6.61
C THR A 107 -5.57 -4.16 5.96
N LYS A 108 -6.62 -4.92 6.23
CA LYS A 108 -6.90 -6.20 5.55
C LYS A 108 -7.11 -6.04 4.05
N ALA A 109 -7.60 -4.89 3.62
CA ALA A 109 -7.84 -4.57 2.21
C ALA A 109 -6.57 -4.75 1.35
N ASN A 110 -5.37 -4.65 1.94
CA ASN A 110 -4.11 -4.90 1.25
C ASN A 110 -3.98 -6.35 0.79
N ALA A 111 -4.07 -7.32 1.70
CA ALA A 111 -3.96 -8.73 1.36
C ALA A 111 -5.17 -9.23 0.53
N ASP A 112 -6.38 -8.78 0.88
CA ASP A 112 -7.62 -9.21 0.23
C ASP A 112 -7.65 -8.79 -1.25
N MET A 113 -7.10 -7.62 -1.58
CA MET A 113 -6.94 -7.19 -2.98
C MET A 113 -6.01 -8.12 -3.76
N HIS A 114 -4.87 -8.50 -3.20
CA HIS A 114 -3.95 -9.42 -3.86
C HIS A 114 -4.53 -10.85 -3.99
N GLU A 115 -5.35 -11.26 -3.03
CA GLU A 115 -6.09 -12.52 -3.10
C GLU A 115 -7.10 -12.53 -4.25
N SER A 116 -7.88 -11.44 -4.40
CA SER A 116 -8.95 -11.33 -5.39
C SER A 116 -8.48 -10.95 -6.79
N THR A 117 -7.31 -10.35 -6.95
CA THR A 117 -6.79 -9.89 -8.25
C THR A 117 -5.47 -10.55 -8.62
N THR A 118 -4.36 -10.16 -8.00
CA THR A 118 -3.00 -10.61 -8.37
C THR A 118 -2.87 -12.13 -8.40
N ALA A 119 -3.41 -12.81 -7.38
CA ALA A 119 -3.36 -14.28 -7.34
C ALA A 119 -4.17 -14.91 -8.47
N ARG A 120 -5.30 -14.33 -8.82
CA ARG A 120 -6.15 -14.83 -9.91
C ARG A 120 -5.52 -14.62 -11.27
N GLU A 121 -4.83 -13.51 -11.47
CA GLU A 121 -4.05 -13.24 -12.68
C GLU A 121 -2.92 -14.27 -12.83
N ILE A 122 -2.16 -14.53 -11.76
CA ILE A 122 -1.10 -15.54 -11.76
C ILE A 122 -1.67 -16.92 -12.12
N LEU A 123 -2.79 -17.31 -11.53
CA LEU A 123 -3.41 -18.61 -11.84
C LEU A 123 -3.91 -18.68 -13.29
N ALA A 124 -4.41 -17.57 -13.85
CA ALA A 124 -4.85 -17.49 -15.23
C ALA A 124 -3.68 -17.60 -16.22
N ASP A 125 -2.58 -16.90 -15.94
CA ASP A 125 -1.37 -16.90 -16.76
C ASP A 125 -0.71 -18.30 -16.80
N PHE A 126 -0.79 -19.05 -15.70
CA PHE A 126 -0.26 -20.43 -15.60
C PHE A 126 -1.35 -21.51 -15.78
N LYS A 127 -2.46 -21.17 -16.46
CA LYS A 127 -3.52 -22.16 -16.75
C LYS A 127 -3.00 -23.25 -17.67
N GLY A 128 -2.96 -24.49 -17.19
CA GLY A 128 -2.43 -25.64 -17.93
C GLY A 128 -0.91 -25.80 -17.84
N GLU A 129 -0.21 -24.85 -17.26
CA GLU A 129 1.24 -24.87 -17.10
C GLU A 129 1.64 -25.17 -15.66
N ARG A 130 2.90 -25.63 -15.47
CA ARG A 130 3.46 -25.82 -14.14
C ARG A 130 3.86 -24.48 -13.52
N LEU A 131 3.62 -24.35 -12.23
CA LEU A 131 4.12 -23.25 -11.38
C LEU A 131 4.84 -23.88 -10.18
N ASP A 132 6.12 -24.20 -10.34
CA ASP A 132 6.89 -24.92 -9.33
C ASP A 132 7.30 -23.99 -8.18
N TYR A 133 7.62 -22.74 -8.49
CA TYR A 133 8.09 -21.75 -7.52
C TYR A 133 7.40 -20.42 -7.74
N TRP A 134 6.96 -19.83 -6.67
CA TRP A 134 6.56 -18.41 -6.64
C TRP A 134 7.46 -17.66 -5.66
N ILE A 135 8.25 -16.74 -6.20
CA ILE A 135 9.28 -16.01 -5.44
C ILE A 135 8.87 -14.55 -5.33
N THR A 136 8.85 -14.00 -4.13
CA THR A 136 8.49 -12.61 -3.88
C THR A 136 9.30 -11.99 -2.76
N GLY A 137 9.52 -10.68 -2.82
CA GLY A 137 9.95 -9.90 -1.66
C GLY A 137 8.76 -9.51 -0.78
N TYR A 138 9.03 -8.80 0.29
CA TYR A 138 7.98 -8.22 1.13
C TYR A 138 8.30 -6.77 1.51
N GLY A 139 7.22 -5.98 1.68
CA GLY A 139 7.26 -4.66 2.29
C GLY A 139 6.18 -4.62 3.36
N THR A 140 4.93 -4.33 2.98
CA THR A 140 3.76 -4.40 3.89
C THR A 140 3.27 -5.84 4.15
N GLY A 141 3.76 -6.82 3.42
CA GLY A 141 3.30 -8.21 3.51
C GLY A 141 2.02 -8.52 2.69
N GLY A 142 1.34 -7.51 2.16
CA GLY A 142 0.05 -7.71 1.48
C GLY A 142 0.11 -8.67 0.29
N THR A 143 1.10 -8.50 -0.59
CA THR A 143 1.25 -9.37 -1.78
C THR A 143 1.52 -10.82 -1.37
N VAL A 144 2.50 -11.05 -0.49
CA VAL A 144 2.81 -12.42 -0.05
C VAL A 144 1.64 -13.05 0.67
N SER A 145 0.94 -12.32 1.53
CA SER A 145 -0.22 -12.84 2.27
C SER A 145 -1.37 -13.19 1.34
N GLY A 146 -1.79 -12.28 0.48
CA GLY A 146 -2.93 -12.49 -0.41
C GLY A 146 -2.69 -13.60 -1.45
N VAL A 147 -1.54 -13.57 -2.13
CA VAL A 147 -1.22 -14.59 -3.15
C VAL A 147 -1.00 -15.95 -2.52
N SER A 148 -0.32 -16.03 -1.37
CA SER A 148 -0.08 -17.31 -0.68
C SER A 148 -1.36 -18.01 -0.25
N ARG A 149 -2.39 -17.27 0.19
CA ARG A 149 -3.69 -17.86 0.56
C ARG A 149 -4.29 -18.64 -0.60
N VAL A 150 -4.20 -18.10 -1.81
CA VAL A 150 -4.75 -18.73 -3.01
C VAL A 150 -3.86 -19.88 -3.49
N LEU A 151 -2.55 -19.66 -3.60
CA LEU A 151 -1.63 -20.70 -4.08
C LEU A 151 -1.64 -21.94 -3.18
N ARG A 152 -1.66 -21.78 -1.86
CA ARG A 152 -1.74 -22.91 -0.93
C ARG A 152 -3.01 -23.74 -1.10
N LYS A 153 -4.10 -23.14 -1.55
CA LYS A 153 -5.39 -23.81 -1.78
C LYS A 153 -5.48 -24.43 -3.17
N GLU A 154 -5.06 -23.71 -4.21
CA GLU A 154 -5.31 -24.08 -5.61
C GLU A 154 -4.10 -24.65 -6.34
N ARG A 155 -2.90 -24.43 -5.79
CA ARG A 155 -1.60 -24.95 -6.31
C ARG A 155 -0.72 -25.38 -5.14
N PRO A 156 -1.13 -26.41 -4.34
CA PRO A 156 -0.44 -26.79 -3.10
C PRO A 156 1.03 -27.22 -3.32
N ASP A 157 1.36 -27.70 -4.51
CA ASP A 157 2.73 -28.12 -4.87
C ASP A 157 3.66 -26.93 -5.19
N THR A 158 3.11 -25.72 -5.41
CA THR A 158 3.92 -24.53 -5.64
C THR A 158 4.70 -24.13 -4.39
N LYS A 159 6.01 -24.10 -4.49
CA LYS A 159 6.88 -23.62 -3.41
C LYS A 159 6.86 -22.11 -3.35
N ILE A 160 6.47 -21.56 -2.22
CA ILE A 160 6.43 -20.12 -1.96
C ILE A 160 7.75 -19.73 -1.29
N ILE A 161 8.53 -18.87 -1.95
CA ILE A 161 9.83 -18.40 -1.48
C ILE A 161 9.76 -16.91 -1.20
N LEU A 162 10.08 -16.53 0.03
CA LEU A 162 10.19 -15.15 0.45
C LEU A 162 11.65 -14.71 0.45
N THR A 163 11.93 -13.57 -0.15
CA THR A 163 13.28 -13.00 -0.24
C THR A 163 13.37 -11.70 0.53
N GLU A 164 14.52 -11.47 1.17
CA GLU A 164 14.85 -10.21 1.84
C GLU A 164 16.31 -9.84 1.63
N PRO A 165 16.67 -8.53 1.70
CA PRO A 165 18.05 -8.11 1.60
C PRO A 165 18.87 -8.59 2.81
N GLY A 166 20.04 -9.19 2.59
CA GLY A 166 20.88 -9.72 3.67
C GLY A 166 21.37 -8.67 4.68
N ASN A 167 21.46 -7.39 4.25
CA ASN A 167 21.81 -6.25 5.12
C ASN A 167 20.60 -5.55 5.76
N ALA A 168 19.40 -6.04 5.53
CA ALA A 168 18.15 -5.51 6.08
C ALA A 168 17.13 -6.64 6.33
N ALA A 169 17.63 -7.79 6.77
CA ALA A 169 16.80 -8.94 7.14
C ALA A 169 15.98 -8.63 8.38
N ILE A 170 14.68 -8.98 8.33
CA ILE A 170 13.73 -8.79 9.43
C ILE A 170 13.14 -10.14 9.85
N LEU A 171 13.10 -11.10 8.94
CA LEU A 171 12.48 -12.41 9.16
C LEU A 171 13.49 -13.52 9.46
N ALA A 172 14.76 -13.33 9.11
CA ALA A 172 15.86 -14.29 9.35
C ALA A 172 16.56 -14.03 10.69
#